data_730bc0e61d890703b858c01c43201083
#
_entry.id   730bc0e61d890703b858c01c43201083
#
_cell.length_a   1.000
_cell.length_b   1.000
_cell.length_c   1.000
_cell.angle_alpha   90.00
_cell.angle_beta   90.00
_cell.angle_gamma   90.00
#
_symmetry.space_group_name_H-M   'P 1'
#
loop_
_entity.id
_entity.type
_entity.pdbx_description
1 polymer ?
#
loop_
_entity_poly.entity_id
_entity_poly.type
_entity_poly.pdbx_seq_one_letter_code
_entity_poly.pdbx_strand_id
1 'polypeptide(L)'
;MSHRFVLCAVVLTVVVPAGAFAVSESFSSSDVAASAEPATSSGSNRSDEGSDVTATAVPVASTAPTTPPADLLPASSGDGRRVVFSVAGQRMWWVDEAGAVVRTNLVSGRANTPAHGTFQVYSRTEHATGLDGSKMDYFVRFTKGPNGWAIGFHDIPEVGGVPVQTDAQLGQALSHGCIRQGQDDALFTWDFLQVGDEVVVVA
;
A
#
# COMPACT_ATOMS: atom_id res chain seq x y z
N MET A 1 -60.83 -18.83 0.33
CA MET A 1 -60.08 -20.07 0.61
C MET A 1 -58.75 -19.65 1.27
N SER A 2 -58.72 -19.78 2.59
CA SER A 2 -57.56 -19.32 3.39
C SER A 2 -56.61 -20.49 3.59
N HIS A 3 -55.34 -20.29 3.23
CA HIS A 3 -54.27 -21.23 3.58
C HIS A 3 -53.39 -20.61 4.67
N ARG A 4 -53.52 -21.18 5.88
CA ARG A 4 -52.70 -20.89 7.04
C ARG A 4 -51.40 -21.71 6.93
N PHE A 5 -50.26 -21.07 6.84
CA PHE A 5 -48.98 -21.74 7.03
C PHE A 5 -48.58 -21.72 8.50
N VAL A 6 -48.33 -22.91 9.02
CA VAL A 6 -47.85 -23.17 10.38
C VAL A 6 -46.36 -23.04 10.39
N LEU A 7 -45.85 -22.15 11.26
CA LEU A 7 -44.42 -22.03 11.55
C LEU A 7 -44.01 -23.12 12.55
N CYS A 8 -43.11 -24.00 12.16
CA CYS A 8 -42.39 -24.88 13.09
C CYS A 8 -41.04 -24.25 13.42
N ALA A 9 -40.87 -23.76 14.66
CA ALA A 9 -39.62 -23.35 15.21
C ALA A 9 -38.86 -24.55 15.79
N VAL A 10 -37.71 -24.87 15.24
CA VAL A 10 -36.76 -25.82 15.82
C VAL A 10 -35.70 -25.04 16.58
N VAL A 11 -35.73 -25.15 17.89
CA VAL A 11 -34.70 -24.63 18.79
C VAL A 11 -33.63 -25.71 18.91
N LEU A 12 -32.42 -25.43 18.39
CA LEU A 12 -31.23 -26.27 18.57
C LEU A 12 -30.36 -25.66 19.64
N THR A 13 -30.34 -26.25 20.81
CA THR A 13 -29.43 -25.91 21.92
C THR A 13 -28.10 -26.63 21.71
N VAL A 14 -27.03 -25.87 21.50
CA VAL A 14 -25.67 -26.38 21.49
C VAL A 14 -25.03 -26.12 22.85
N VAL A 15 -24.68 -27.19 23.54
CA VAL A 15 -23.90 -27.18 24.78
C VAL A 15 -22.42 -27.15 24.44
N VAL A 16 -21.69 -26.14 24.90
CA VAL A 16 -20.23 -26.02 24.77
C VAL A 16 -19.58 -26.48 26.06
N PRO A 17 -18.68 -27.47 26.08
CA PRO A 17 -17.86 -27.78 27.26
C PRO A 17 -16.65 -26.81 27.38
N ALA A 18 -16.47 -26.26 28.55
CA ALA A 18 -15.30 -25.51 28.97
C ALA A 18 -14.10 -26.46 29.15
N GLY A 19 -13.04 -26.25 28.40
CA GLY A 19 -11.76 -26.89 28.59
C GLY A 19 -10.68 -25.84 28.84
N ALA A 20 -10.24 -25.75 30.10
CA ALA A 20 -9.11 -24.96 30.53
C ALA A 20 -7.82 -25.70 30.21
N PHE A 21 -6.91 -25.08 29.47
CA PHE A 21 -5.50 -25.47 29.45
C PHE A 21 -4.65 -24.25 29.75
N ALA A 22 -4.12 -24.27 30.97
CA ALA A 22 -3.01 -23.43 31.37
C ALA A 22 -1.70 -24.13 30.99
N VAL A 23 -0.85 -23.46 30.24
CA VAL A 23 0.56 -23.84 30.10
C VAL A 23 1.41 -22.61 30.36
N SER A 24 2.05 -22.63 31.53
CA SER A 24 3.16 -21.75 31.86
C SER A 24 4.42 -22.35 31.27
N GLU A 25 5.20 -21.58 30.56
CA GLU A 25 6.62 -21.89 30.40
C GLU A 25 7.48 -20.63 30.43
N SER A 26 8.50 -20.80 31.20
CA SER A 26 9.40 -19.87 31.84
C SER A 26 10.46 -19.33 30.89
N PHE A 27 10.77 -18.08 31.12
CA PHE A 27 11.91 -17.36 30.54
C PHE A 27 13.22 -17.92 31.02
N SER A 28 14.16 -18.01 30.10
CA SER A 28 15.58 -18.09 30.45
C SER A 28 16.32 -16.96 29.77
N SER A 29 16.74 -16.03 30.58
CA SER A 29 17.70 -14.98 30.25
C SER A 29 19.06 -15.57 30.09
N SER A 30 19.81 -15.19 29.10
CA SER A 30 21.26 -15.32 29.06
C SER A 30 21.88 -14.03 28.60
N ASP A 31 22.42 -13.32 29.58
CA ASP A 31 23.41 -12.26 29.46
C ASP A 31 24.70 -12.82 28.86
N VAL A 32 25.25 -12.13 27.87
CA VAL A 32 26.72 -12.11 27.66
C VAL A 32 27.12 -10.68 27.32
N ALA A 33 27.87 -10.13 28.25
CA ALA A 33 28.51 -8.82 28.17
C ALA A 33 29.97 -8.95 27.65
N ALA A 34 30.48 -7.79 27.26
CA ALA A 34 31.91 -7.38 27.22
C ALA A 34 32.68 -7.78 25.94
N SER A 35 33.45 -6.92 25.29
CA SER A 35 34.44 -6.00 25.74
C SER A 35 35.13 -5.31 24.54
N ALA A 36 35.39 -4.05 24.72
CA ALA A 36 36.65 -3.29 24.63
C ALA A 36 37.24 -2.95 23.25
N GLU A 37 37.23 -1.69 22.92
CA GLU A 37 38.22 -0.65 22.59
C GLU A 37 39.69 -1.03 22.28
N PRO A 38 40.49 0.01 21.85
CA PRO A 38 40.60 0.71 20.56
C PRO A 38 42.06 0.59 20.02
N ALA A 39 42.25 0.96 18.76
CA ALA A 39 43.61 1.21 18.29
C ALA A 39 43.70 2.48 17.47
N THR A 40 44.28 3.49 18.09
CA THR A 40 44.89 4.68 17.50
C THR A 40 46.13 4.30 16.69
N SER A 41 46.27 4.85 15.49
CA SER A 41 47.58 5.02 14.88
C SER A 41 47.66 6.35 14.12
N SER A 42 48.45 7.21 14.68
CA SER A 42 49.03 8.44 14.12
C SER A 42 50.02 8.12 13.01
N GLY A 43 50.13 8.99 12.01
CA GLY A 43 51.17 8.94 10.97
C GLY A 43 51.13 10.13 10.06
N SER A 44 51.77 11.10 10.43
CA SER A 44 52.45 12.31 10.06
C SER A 44 52.99 12.41 8.62
N ASN A 45 52.77 13.62 8.04
CA ASN A 45 53.58 14.44 7.14
C ASN A 45 54.25 13.87 5.89
N ARG A 46 54.01 14.52 4.75
CA ARG A 46 55.03 15.39 4.12
C ARG A 46 54.43 16.23 2.99
N SER A 47 54.77 17.50 3.05
CA SER A 47 54.66 18.53 2.00
C SER A 47 55.59 18.18 0.83
N ASP A 48 55.13 18.43 -0.39
CA ASP A 48 56.03 18.91 -1.44
C ASP A 48 55.30 19.80 -2.45
N GLU A 49 56.01 20.82 -2.83
CA GLU A 49 55.60 21.96 -3.66
C GLU A 49 55.49 21.62 -5.15
N GLY A 50 54.64 22.40 -5.83
CA GLY A 50 55.02 22.96 -7.14
C GLY A 50 54.45 22.30 -8.36
N SER A 51 53.44 22.87 -8.94
CA SER A 51 53.44 23.34 -10.33
C SER A 51 52.09 23.91 -10.72
N ASP A 52 52.11 25.17 -10.99
CA ASP A 52 51.09 26.00 -11.59
C ASP A 52 50.83 25.54 -13.03
N VAL A 53 49.63 25.02 -13.29
CA VAL A 53 49.08 24.93 -14.64
C VAL A 53 47.64 25.40 -14.60
N THR A 54 47.46 26.65 -15.00
CA THR A 54 46.17 27.28 -15.24
C THR A 54 45.44 26.55 -16.35
N ALA A 55 44.63 25.57 -15.98
CA ALA A 55 43.62 24.97 -16.89
C ALA A 55 42.30 25.68 -16.64
N THR A 56 41.92 26.55 -17.58
CA THR A 56 40.58 27.13 -17.65
C THR A 56 39.56 26.01 -17.85
N ALA A 57 39.01 25.52 -16.79
CA ALA A 57 37.90 24.55 -16.84
C ALA A 57 36.62 25.31 -17.19
N VAL A 58 36.14 25.14 -18.40
CA VAL A 58 34.79 25.51 -18.79
C VAL A 58 33.85 24.64 -17.97
N PRO A 59 32.88 25.17 -17.19
CA PRO A 59 31.91 24.34 -16.49
C PRO A 59 31.00 23.73 -17.52
N VAL A 60 31.21 22.43 -17.84
CA VAL A 60 30.20 21.64 -18.52
C VAL A 60 29.09 21.45 -17.51
N ALA A 61 28.00 22.18 -17.66
CA ALA A 61 26.76 21.93 -16.90
C ALA A 61 26.28 20.52 -17.23
N SER A 62 26.65 19.59 -16.38
CA SER A 62 26.07 18.24 -16.39
C SER A 62 24.60 18.35 -15.98
N THR A 63 23.71 18.44 -16.95
CA THR A 63 22.28 18.24 -16.74
C THR A 63 22.04 16.76 -16.47
N ALA A 64 22.33 16.31 -15.27
CA ALA A 64 21.81 15.03 -14.80
C ALA A 64 20.28 15.09 -14.90
N PRO A 65 19.62 14.06 -15.47
CA PRO A 65 18.16 14.00 -15.47
C PRO A 65 17.70 13.98 -14.01
N THR A 66 17.11 15.11 -13.57
CA THR A 66 16.51 15.19 -12.24
C THR A 66 15.26 14.31 -12.28
N THR A 67 15.36 13.11 -11.74
CA THR A 67 14.17 12.28 -11.49
C THR A 67 13.26 13.10 -10.57
N PRO A 68 12.00 13.36 -10.97
CA PRO A 68 11.07 14.07 -10.10
C PRO A 68 10.97 13.35 -8.75
N PRO A 69 10.80 14.08 -7.62
CA PRO A 69 10.51 13.45 -6.36
C PRO A 69 9.38 12.42 -6.50
N ALA A 70 9.56 11.24 -5.90
CA ALA A 70 8.64 10.10 -6.07
C ALA A 70 7.22 10.36 -5.56
N ASP A 71 7.00 11.45 -4.83
CA ASP A 71 5.72 11.90 -4.28
C ASP A 71 5.01 12.97 -5.13
N LEU A 72 5.64 13.46 -6.21
CA LEU A 72 4.98 14.39 -7.11
C LEU A 72 3.88 13.70 -7.93
N LEU A 73 2.74 14.41 -8.04
CA LEU A 73 1.64 13.97 -8.89
C LEU A 73 2.12 13.85 -10.36
N PRO A 74 1.90 12.72 -11.03
CA PRO A 74 2.25 12.56 -12.43
C PRO A 74 1.55 13.59 -13.34
N ALA A 75 2.30 14.25 -14.23
CA ALA A 75 1.80 15.33 -15.07
C ALA A 75 0.65 14.91 -16.01
N SER A 76 0.62 13.63 -16.42
CA SER A 76 -0.42 13.08 -17.31
C SER A 76 -1.59 12.43 -16.58
N SER A 77 -1.90 12.86 -15.37
CA SER A 77 -2.90 12.23 -14.51
C SER A 77 -4.28 12.86 -14.59
N GLY A 78 -4.57 13.73 -15.58
CA GLY A 78 -5.88 14.39 -15.76
C GLY A 78 -6.05 15.62 -14.89
N ASP A 79 -7.30 16.13 -14.82
CA ASP A 79 -7.67 17.35 -14.13
C ASP A 79 -8.85 17.10 -13.16
N GLY A 80 -9.08 18.05 -12.25
CA GLY A 80 -10.20 17.99 -11.29
C GLY A 80 -10.03 16.92 -10.21
N ARG A 81 -11.14 16.64 -9.51
CA ARG A 81 -11.18 15.72 -8.39
C ARG A 81 -11.07 14.27 -8.87
N ARG A 82 -10.07 13.56 -8.37
CA ARG A 82 -9.76 12.17 -8.77
C ARG A 82 -8.82 11.47 -7.81
N VAL A 83 -8.72 10.16 -7.93
CA VAL A 83 -7.60 9.38 -7.38
C VAL A 83 -6.68 8.97 -8.52
N VAL A 84 -5.38 9.14 -8.34
CA VAL A 84 -4.35 8.71 -9.30
C VAL A 84 -3.57 7.55 -8.69
N PHE A 85 -3.36 6.47 -9.46
CA PHE A 85 -2.54 5.33 -9.08
C PHE A 85 -1.42 5.12 -10.10
N SER A 86 -0.16 5.17 -9.65
CA SER A 86 1.00 4.77 -10.46
C SER A 86 1.31 3.28 -10.25
N VAL A 87 1.23 2.53 -11.35
CA VAL A 87 1.56 1.09 -11.35
C VAL A 87 3.04 0.86 -11.14
N ALA A 88 3.92 1.68 -11.72
CA ALA A 88 5.36 1.55 -11.52
C ALA A 88 5.80 2.08 -10.15
N GLY A 89 5.24 3.21 -9.72
CA GLY A 89 5.57 3.85 -8.45
C GLY A 89 4.95 3.17 -7.24
N GLN A 90 3.98 2.26 -7.42
CA GLN A 90 3.18 1.67 -6.33
C GLN A 90 2.73 2.73 -5.34
N ARG A 91 2.19 3.85 -5.86
CA ARG A 91 1.80 5.04 -5.10
C ARG A 91 0.46 5.57 -5.57
N MET A 92 -0.28 6.15 -4.65
CA MET A 92 -1.54 6.85 -4.92
C MET A 92 -1.47 8.32 -4.52
N TRP A 93 -2.28 9.12 -5.21
CA TRP A 93 -2.56 10.54 -4.89
C TRP A 93 -4.06 10.76 -4.90
N TRP A 94 -4.57 11.47 -3.91
CA TRP A 94 -5.95 11.95 -3.84
C TRP A 94 -5.91 13.43 -4.19
N VAL A 95 -6.61 13.80 -5.25
CA VAL A 95 -6.56 15.14 -5.84
C VAL A 95 -7.97 15.76 -5.71
N ASP A 96 -8.03 16.95 -5.14
CA ASP A 96 -9.30 17.67 -4.97
C ASP A 96 -9.78 18.35 -6.27
N GLU A 97 -10.91 19.06 -6.20
CA GLU A 97 -11.51 19.76 -7.33
C GLU A 97 -10.64 20.90 -7.87
N ALA A 98 -9.80 21.50 -7.02
CA ALA A 98 -8.84 22.54 -7.40
C ALA A 98 -7.57 21.98 -8.04
N GLY A 99 -7.42 20.64 -8.09
CA GLY A 99 -6.22 19.97 -8.59
C GLY A 99 -5.09 19.85 -7.56
N ALA A 100 -5.35 20.19 -6.30
CA ALA A 100 -4.37 20.03 -5.23
C ALA A 100 -4.30 18.61 -4.71
N VAL A 101 -3.10 18.10 -4.46
CA VAL A 101 -2.89 16.81 -3.80
C VAL A 101 -3.20 16.96 -2.31
N VAL A 102 -4.27 16.33 -1.86
CA VAL A 102 -4.69 16.36 -0.45
C VAL A 102 -4.08 15.21 0.37
N ARG A 103 -3.67 14.13 -0.31
CA ARG A 103 -2.98 12.99 0.31
C ARG A 103 -2.17 12.23 -0.74
N THR A 104 -1.05 11.61 -0.33
CA THR A 104 -0.30 10.64 -1.15
C THR A 104 0.34 9.59 -0.27
N ASN A 105 0.25 8.31 -0.67
CA ASN A 105 0.81 7.20 0.07
C ASN A 105 1.32 6.08 -0.84
N LEU A 106 2.22 5.25 -0.32
CA LEU A 106 2.61 3.99 -0.93
C LEU A 106 1.47 2.97 -0.79
N VAL A 107 1.31 2.13 -1.81
CA VAL A 107 0.29 1.08 -1.87
C VAL A 107 0.89 -0.21 -2.42
N SER A 108 0.14 -1.30 -2.45
CA SER A 108 0.58 -2.55 -3.08
C SER A 108 -0.44 -3.01 -4.11
N GLY A 109 -0.13 -2.73 -5.37
CA GLY A 109 -0.84 -3.25 -6.53
C GLY A 109 -0.15 -4.52 -7.08
N ARG A 110 -0.37 -4.79 -8.35
CA ARG A 110 0.32 -5.81 -9.13
C ARG A 110 1.07 -5.14 -10.28
N ALA A 111 2.25 -5.65 -10.61
CA ALA A 111 3.01 -5.18 -11.76
C ALA A 111 2.17 -5.28 -13.05
N ASN A 112 2.16 -4.20 -13.85
CA ASN A 112 1.42 -4.09 -15.12
C ASN A 112 -0.11 -4.27 -15.00
N THR A 113 -0.69 -4.06 -13.82
CA THR A 113 -2.13 -4.22 -13.58
C THR A 113 -2.62 -3.20 -12.55
N PRO A 114 -3.77 -2.54 -12.79
CA PRO A 114 -4.60 -2.59 -13.99
C PRO A 114 -3.95 -1.89 -15.20
N ALA A 115 -4.57 -1.98 -16.37
CA ALA A 115 -4.15 -1.22 -17.55
C ALA A 115 -4.21 0.29 -17.26
N HIS A 116 -3.32 1.05 -17.89
CA HIS A 116 -3.34 2.51 -17.79
C HIS A 116 -4.60 3.08 -18.43
N GLY A 117 -5.14 4.13 -17.88
CA GLY A 117 -6.34 4.79 -18.39
C GLY A 117 -7.15 5.49 -17.29
N THR A 118 -8.27 6.04 -17.70
CA THR A 118 -9.24 6.69 -16.82
C THR A 118 -10.43 5.77 -16.64
N PHE A 119 -10.84 5.60 -15.40
CA PHE A 119 -11.93 4.72 -14.97
C PHE A 119 -12.87 5.48 -14.04
N GLN A 120 -14.03 4.87 -13.78
CA GLN A 120 -14.98 5.36 -12.78
C GLN A 120 -15.24 4.30 -11.73
N VAL A 121 -15.40 4.71 -10.49
CA VAL A 121 -15.87 3.82 -9.42
C VAL A 121 -17.27 3.30 -9.80
N TYR A 122 -17.44 2.00 -9.87
CA TYR A 122 -18.73 1.39 -10.21
C TYR A 122 -19.41 0.68 -9.05
N SER A 123 -18.69 0.34 -7.99
CA SER A 123 -19.29 -0.21 -6.76
C SER A 123 -18.39 -0.06 -5.55
N ARG A 124 -19.00 -0.09 -4.38
CA ARG A 124 -18.33 0.01 -3.08
C ARG A 124 -18.90 -1.06 -2.14
N THR A 125 -18.07 -1.64 -1.28
CA THR A 125 -18.47 -2.61 -0.25
C THR A 125 -17.58 -2.41 0.97
N GLU A 126 -18.17 -2.06 2.11
CA GLU A 126 -17.43 -1.74 3.33
C GLU A 126 -16.67 -2.96 3.84
N HIS A 127 -17.34 -4.11 3.97
CA HIS A 127 -16.74 -5.38 4.37
C HIS A 127 -16.87 -6.39 3.25
N ALA A 128 -15.78 -6.81 2.65
CA ALA A 128 -15.77 -7.71 1.51
C ALA A 128 -15.04 -9.03 1.81
N THR A 129 -15.39 -10.06 1.03
CA THR A 129 -14.70 -11.34 1.07
C THR A 129 -14.14 -11.63 -0.32
N GLY A 130 -12.84 -11.91 -0.39
CA GLY A 130 -12.16 -12.34 -1.60
C GLY A 130 -12.57 -13.74 -2.04
N LEU A 131 -12.25 -14.11 -3.29
CA LEU A 131 -12.53 -15.43 -3.84
C LEU A 131 -11.77 -16.55 -3.13
N ASP A 132 -10.65 -16.21 -2.52
CA ASP A 132 -9.81 -17.07 -1.69
C ASP A 132 -10.21 -17.12 -0.21
N GLY A 133 -11.34 -16.47 0.13
CA GLY A 133 -11.86 -16.40 1.50
C GLY A 133 -11.21 -15.31 2.35
N SER A 134 -10.27 -14.52 1.81
CA SER A 134 -9.68 -13.38 2.50
C SER A 134 -10.75 -12.34 2.86
N LYS A 135 -10.58 -11.67 3.98
CA LYS A 135 -11.41 -10.56 4.43
C LYS A 135 -10.69 -9.25 4.15
N MET A 136 -11.42 -8.25 3.70
CA MET A 136 -10.90 -6.91 3.43
C MET A 136 -11.98 -5.87 3.66
N ASP A 137 -11.56 -4.66 4.04
CA ASP A 137 -12.44 -3.56 4.29
C ASP A 137 -12.28 -2.45 3.24
N TYR A 138 -13.32 -1.62 3.11
CA TYR A 138 -13.33 -0.43 2.27
C TYR A 138 -13.07 -0.68 0.79
N PHE A 139 -13.66 -1.76 0.24
CA PHE A 139 -13.43 -2.13 -1.15
C PHE A 139 -14.16 -1.19 -2.13
N VAL A 140 -13.39 -0.33 -2.81
CA VAL A 140 -13.84 0.62 -3.85
C VAL A 140 -13.39 0.10 -5.21
N ARG A 141 -14.34 -0.40 -6.02
CA ARG A 141 -14.08 -1.05 -7.32
C ARG A 141 -14.22 -0.07 -8.46
N PHE A 142 -13.23 -0.03 -9.36
CA PHE A 142 -13.23 0.89 -10.51
C PHE A 142 -12.97 0.21 -11.86
N THR A 143 -12.43 -1.01 -11.90
CA THR A 143 -12.20 -1.74 -13.14
C THR A 143 -12.24 -3.25 -12.93
N LYS A 144 -12.00 -4.00 -14.00
CA LYS A 144 -11.91 -5.47 -13.99
C LYS A 144 -10.62 -5.94 -14.63
N GLY A 145 -10.04 -7.00 -14.10
CA GLY A 145 -8.90 -7.69 -14.69
C GLY A 145 -9.28 -8.54 -15.92
N PRO A 146 -8.28 -9.15 -16.59
CA PRO A 146 -8.50 -9.98 -17.77
C PRO A 146 -9.47 -11.15 -17.56
N ASN A 147 -9.54 -11.66 -16.33
CA ASN A 147 -10.44 -12.77 -15.96
C ASN A 147 -11.85 -12.28 -15.56
N GLY A 148 -12.16 -11.00 -15.75
CA GLY A 148 -13.43 -10.39 -15.33
C GLY A 148 -13.55 -10.11 -13.83
N TRP A 149 -12.53 -10.41 -13.03
CA TRP A 149 -12.54 -10.15 -11.59
C TRP A 149 -12.40 -8.66 -11.31
N ALA A 150 -13.11 -8.21 -10.29
CA ALA A 150 -13.05 -6.82 -9.86
C ALA A 150 -11.64 -6.42 -9.43
N ILE A 151 -11.22 -5.23 -9.84
CA ILE A 151 -10.03 -4.54 -9.33
C ILE A 151 -10.49 -3.25 -8.67
N GLY A 152 -9.94 -2.96 -7.51
CA GLY A 152 -10.25 -1.78 -6.72
C GLY A 152 -9.24 -1.55 -5.61
N PHE A 153 -9.49 -0.52 -4.83
CA PHE A 153 -8.76 -0.17 -3.62
C PHE A 153 -9.40 -0.83 -2.42
N HIS A 154 -8.61 -1.30 -1.48
CA HIS A 154 -9.06 -1.83 -0.18
C HIS A 154 -7.88 -1.87 0.79
N ASP A 155 -8.10 -2.15 2.05
CA ASP A 155 -7.04 -2.37 3.04
C ASP A 155 -6.17 -3.60 2.74
N ILE A 156 -5.23 -3.93 3.63
CA ILE A 156 -4.46 -5.18 3.55
C ILE A 156 -5.37 -6.33 3.96
N PRO A 157 -5.66 -7.32 3.05
CA PRO A 157 -6.55 -8.41 3.37
C PRO A 157 -6.00 -9.33 4.46
N GLU A 158 -6.91 -10.00 5.16
CA GLU A 158 -6.60 -11.01 6.15
C GLU A 158 -7.11 -12.40 5.74
N VAL A 159 -6.31 -13.42 6.02
CA VAL A 159 -6.70 -14.84 5.91
C VAL A 159 -6.61 -15.47 7.29
N GLY A 160 -7.75 -15.93 7.82
CA GLY A 160 -7.79 -16.47 9.18
C GLY A 160 -7.41 -15.47 10.27
N GLY A 161 -7.60 -14.17 10.05
CA GLY A 161 -7.23 -13.11 10.99
C GLY A 161 -5.74 -12.70 10.93
N VAL A 162 -5.01 -13.18 9.91
CA VAL A 162 -3.60 -12.83 9.71
C VAL A 162 -3.47 -11.99 8.44
N PRO A 163 -2.92 -10.77 8.50
CA PRO A 163 -2.68 -9.94 7.34
C PRO A 163 -1.76 -10.63 6.32
N VAL A 164 -2.09 -10.56 5.03
CA VAL A 164 -1.31 -11.19 3.94
C VAL A 164 -0.03 -10.43 3.59
N GLN A 165 0.15 -9.24 4.13
CA GLN A 165 1.37 -8.42 4.09
C GLN A 165 1.38 -7.43 5.25
N THR A 166 2.50 -6.78 5.49
CA THR A 166 2.65 -5.71 6.48
C THR A 166 2.60 -4.33 5.83
N ASP A 167 2.31 -3.27 6.60
CA ASP A 167 2.37 -1.87 6.11
C ASP A 167 3.77 -1.50 5.59
N ALA A 168 4.84 -2.02 6.20
CA ALA A 168 6.22 -1.80 5.75
C ALA A 168 6.52 -2.36 4.34
N GLN A 169 5.66 -3.22 3.81
CA GLN A 169 5.75 -3.76 2.46
C GLN A 169 4.95 -2.95 1.43
N LEU A 170 4.24 -1.90 1.85
CA LEU A 170 3.62 -0.97 0.90
C LEU A 170 4.71 -0.29 0.06
N GLY A 171 4.42 -0.04 -1.20
CA GLY A 171 5.39 0.35 -2.23
C GLY A 171 5.92 -0.81 -3.06
N GLN A 172 5.56 -2.05 -2.72
CA GLN A 172 5.92 -3.25 -3.48
C GLN A 172 4.70 -3.84 -4.19
N ALA A 173 4.88 -4.37 -5.40
CA ALA A 173 3.81 -4.96 -6.22
C ALA A 173 3.48 -6.40 -5.77
N LEU A 174 2.83 -6.56 -4.64
CA LEU A 174 2.57 -7.86 -3.97
C LEU A 174 1.15 -8.39 -4.15
N SER A 175 0.23 -7.63 -4.73
CA SER A 175 -1.17 -8.05 -4.86
C SER A 175 -1.39 -8.98 -6.06
N HIS A 176 -2.57 -9.60 -6.13
CA HIS A 176 -3.02 -10.35 -7.29
C HIS A 176 -3.74 -9.49 -8.36
N GLY A 177 -3.90 -8.18 -8.10
CA GLY A 177 -4.54 -7.25 -9.04
C GLY A 177 -5.17 -6.02 -8.40
N CYS A 178 -5.77 -6.16 -7.25
CA CYS A 178 -6.27 -5.03 -6.45
C CYS A 178 -5.15 -4.19 -5.86
N ILE A 179 -5.47 -3.01 -5.37
CA ILE A 179 -4.52 -2.06 -4.78
C ILE A 179 -4.75 -2.04 -3.27
N ARG A 180 -3.80 -2.63 -2.53
CA ARG A 180 -3.81 -2.72 -1.07
C ARG A 180 -3.26 -1.45 -0.46
N GLN A 181 -3.90 -0.99 0.61
CA GLN A 181 -3.58 0.23 1.34
C GLN A 181 -3.41 -0.09 2.83
N GLY A 182 -2.71 0.77 3.57
CA GLY A 182 -2.84 0.78 5.02
C GLY A 182 -4.28 1.09 5.42
N GLN A 183 -4.70 0.65 6.61
CA GLN A 183 -6.08 0.77 7.10
C GLN A 183 -6.61 2.22 7.03
N ASP A 184 -5.83 3.19 7.51
CA ASP A 184 -6.22 4.62 7.53
C ASP A 184 -6.35 5.20 6.12
N ASP A 185 -5.54 4.72 5.17
CA ASP A 185 -5.60 5.14 3.77
C ASP A 185 -6.79 4.52 3.04
N ALA A 186 -7.12 3.29 3.36
CA ALA A 186 -8.29 2.61 2.81
C ALA A 186 -9.58 3.28 3.29
N LEU A 187 -9.68 3.63 4.57
CA LEU A 187 -10.79 4.42 5.11
C LEU A 187 -10.86 5.80 4.44
N PHE A 188 -9.73 6.51 4.30
CA PHE A 188 -9.69 7.79 3.61
C PHE A 188 -10.16 7.66 2.15
N THR A 189 -9.73 6.63 1.43
CA THR A 189 -10.18 6.35 0.06
C THR A 189 -11.68 6.08 0.00
N TRP A 190 -12.20 5.34 0.97
CA TRP A 190 -13.63 5.07 1.12
C TRP A 190 -14.44 6.35 1.28
N ASP A 191 -14.01 7.26 2.16
CA ASP A 191 -14.71 8.54 2.38
C ASP A 191 -14.56 9.48 1.19
N PHE A 192 -13.40 9.46 0.54
CA PHE A 192 -13.10 10.32 -0.60
C PHE A 192 -13.85 9.90 -1.87
N LEU A 193 -13.91 8.62 -2.24
CA LEU A 193 -14.47 8.14 -3.50
C LEU A 193 -15.92 7.69 -3.36
N GLN A 194 -16.79 8.20 -4.22
CA GLN A 194 -18.17 7.75 -4.40
C GLN A 194 -18.33 7.02 -5.75
N VAL A 195 -19.45 6.30 -5.94
CA VAL A 195 -19.78 5.70 -7.25
C VAL A 195 -19.91 6.81 -8.28
N GLY A 196 -19.21 6.68 -9.41
CA GLY A 196 -19.10 7.67 -10.47
C GLY A 196 -17.83 8.51 -10.41
N ASP A 197 -17.11 8.53 -9.29
CA ASP A 197 -15.86 9.29 -9.15
C ASP A 197 -14.73 8.70 -10.01
N GLU A 198 -13.81 9.59 -10.42
CA GLU A 198 -12.74 9.27 -11.34
C GLU A 198 -11.53 8.62 -10.66
N VAL A 199 -10.98 7.62 -11.34
CA VAL A 199 -9.71 6.96 -11.02
C VAL A 199 -8.84 6.96 -12.25
N VAL A 200 -7.63 7.52 -12.15
CA VAL A 200 -6.64 7.55 -13.23
C VAL A 200 -5.49 6.61 -12.90
N VAL A 201 -5.22 5.67 -13.80
CA VAL A 201 -4.10 4.73 -13.68
C VAL A 201 -3.01 5.15 -14.65
N VAL A 202 -1.82 5.38 -14.14
CA VAL A 202 -0.63 5.78 -14.90
C VAL A 202 0.51 4.75 -14.75
N ALA A 203 1.57 4.95 -15.54
CA ALA A 203 2.74 4.08 -15.54
C ALA A 203 3.44 4.00 -14.17
#